data_c2d6ac884fc8f1f6116895365e4c83f9
#
_entry.id   c2d6ac884fc8f1f6116895365e4c83f9
#
_cell.length_a   1.000
_cell.length_b   1.000
_cell.length_c   1.000
_cell.angle_alpha   90.00
_cell.angle_beta   90.00
_cell.angle_gamma   90.00
#
_symmetry.space_group_name_H-M   'P 1'
#
loop_
_entity.id
_entity.type
_entity.pdbx_description
1 polymer ?
#
loop_
_entity_poly.entity_id
_entity_poly.type
_entity_poly.pdbx_seq_one_letter_code
_entity_poly.pdbx_strand_id
1 'polypeptide(L)'
;MNNNRTVSDTKRTFYTIHTRPINSIYRRVVEELMVEMHLLSVNVDFRYDPIYALGVVTTFERFMQGYSPEQDQVSIFNALCQAQGDDPQRYQQDARRLEGLASRLSVKELGSWLDQSVNFEDVSDLQGQIAAIASNPHFKYSRLFAIGLFTLLEKADPDLVKDPEARTEALKKVCAALHLSEEKVTKDLDLYRSNLEKMAQVRIVMEDALQAERKKREQRG
;
A
#
# COMPACT_ATOMS: atom_id res chain seq x y z
N MET A 1 -10.83 22.76 -9.80
CA MET A 1 -10.55 22.12 -11.10
C MET A 1 -11.60 21.05 -11.34
N ASN A 2 -12.29 21.11 -12.45
CA ASN A 2 -13.34 20.13 -12.79
C ASN A 2 -12.64 18.80 -13.19
N ASN A 3 -12.51 17.90 -12.25
CA ASN A 3 -11.79 16.64 -12.50
C ASN A 3 -12.76 15.60 -13.10
N ASN A 4 -13.14 15.84 -14.36
CA ASN A 4 -14.02 14.94 -15.13
C ASN A 4 -13.29 13.68 -15.64
N ARG A 5 -12.10 13.35 -15.07
CA ARG A 5 -11.35 12.18 -15.49
C ARG A 5 -12.05 10.90 -15.02
N THR A 6 -12.31 10.01 -15.96
CA THR A 6 -12.93 8.71 -15.71
C THR A 6 -11.88 7.63 -15.42
N VAL A 7 -12.31 6.50 -14.84
CA VAL A 7 -11.47 5.29 -14.72
C VAL A 7 -10.92 4.86 -16.09
N SER A 8 -11.71 4.97 -17.15
CA SER A 8 -11.27 4.62 -18.50
C SER A 8 -10.15 5.54 -19.00
N ASP A 9 -10.20 6.84 -18.68
CA ASP A 9 -9.14 7.77 -19.03
C ASP A 9 -7.85 7.45 -18.28
N THR A 10 -7.95 7.12 -17.00
CA THR A 10 -6.81 6.70 -16.19
C THR A 10 -6.19 5.41 -16.73
N LYS A 11 -7.00 4.40 -17.07
CA LYS A 11 -6.51 3.17 -17.71
C LYS A 11 -5.82 3.44 -19.05
N ARG A 12 -6.40 4.30 -19.89
CA ARG A 12 -5.79 4.69 -21.16
C ARG A 12 -4.43 5.33 -20.95
N THR A 13 -4.33 6.28 -20.02
CA THR A 13 -3.06 6.93 -19.68
C THR A 13 -2.03 5.93 -19.19
N PHE A 14 -2.41 5.02 -18.29
CA PHE A 14 -1.53 3.96 -17.80
C PHE A 14 -0.92 3.14 -18.95
N TYR A 15 -1.76 2.61 -19.84
CA TYR A 15 -1.30 1.77 -20.95
C TYR A 15 -0.61 2.55 -22.07
N THR A 16 -0.72 3.87 -22.10
CA THR A 16 0.09 4.74 -22.97
C THR A 16 1.51 4.88 -22.43
N ILE A 17 1.67 4.93 -21.09
CA ILE A 17 2.97 5.05 -20.43
C ILE A 17 3.66 3.69 -20.36
N HIS A 18 2.95 2.64 -19.90
CA HIS A 18 3.46 1.28 -19.86
C HIS A 18 2.85 0.43 -20.96
N THR A 19 3.58 0.27 -22.07
CA THR A 19 3.09 -0.39 -23.29
C THR A 19 3.35 -1.90 -23.33
N ARG A 20 4.18 -2.42 -22.43
CA ARG A 20 4.50 -3.85 -22.40
C ARG A 20 3.35 -4.67 -21.79
N PRO A 21 3.12 -5.90 -22.28
CA PRO A 21 2.11 -6.78 -21.71
C PRO A 21 2.41 -7.11 -20.25
N ILE A 22 1.39 -7.06 -19.40
CA ILE A 22 1.47 -7.50 -18.00
C ILE A 22 0.80 -8.87 -17.92
N ASN A 23 1.45 -9.83 -17.25
CA ASN A 23 0.86 -11.14 -16.98
C ASN A 23 -0.53 -10.99 -16.32
N SER A 24 -1.49 -11.79 -16.76
CA SER A 24 -2.91 -11.63 -16.43
C SER A 24 -3.21 -11.54 -14.91
N ILE A 25 -2.50 -12.33 -14.09
CA ILE A 25 -2.68 -12.35 -12.63
C ILE A 25 -2.24 -11.01 -12.03
N TYR A 26 -1.06 -10.54 -12.40
CA TYR A 26 -0.51 -9.28 -11.91
C TYR A 26 -1.23 -8.07 -12.52
N ARG A 27 -1.69 -8.18 -13.77
CA ARG A 27 -2.49 -7.13 -14.40
C ARG A 27 -3.76 -6.84 -13.62
N ARG A 28 -4.44 -7.88 -13.12
CA ARG A 28 -5.63 -7.71 -12.28
C ARG A 28 -5.33 -6.90 -11.04
N VAL A 29 -4.24 -7.23 -10.33
CA VAL A 29 -3.80 -6.49 -9.14
C VAL A 29 -3.51 -5.02 -9.46
N VAL A 30 -2.76 -4.76 -10.53
CA VAL A 30 -2.43 -3.39 -10.96
C VAL A 30 -3.69 -2.59 -11.31
N GLU A 31 -4.63 -3.20 -12.03
CA GLU A 31 -5.89 -2.55 -12.39
C GLU A 31 -6.79 -2.28 -11.18
N GLU A 32 -6.87 -3.20 -10.22
CA GLU A 32 -7.61 -3.00 -8.97
C GLU A 32 -7.01 -1.84 -8.16
N LEU A 33 -5.69 -1.79 -8.01
CA LEU A 33 -5.00 -0.71 -7.32
C LEU A 33 -5.19 0.63 -8.04
N MET A 34 -5.10 0.63 -9.37
CA MET A 34 -5.33 1.81 -10.20
C MET A 34 -6.74 2.39 -10.01
N VAL A 35 -7.77 1.52 -9.98
CA VAL A 35 -9.16 1.94 -9.77
C VAL A 35 -9.33 2.53 -8.36
N GLU A 36 -8.76 1.89 -7.33
CA GLU A 36 -8.84 2.39 -5.96
C GLU A 36 -8.19 3.78 -5.83
N MET A 37 -6.99 3.95 -6.37
CA MET A 37 -6.30 5.25 -6.40
C MET A 37 -7.11 6.30 -7.16
N HIS A 38 -7.68 5.93 -8.32
CA HIS A 38 -8.51 6.83 -9.11
C HIS A 38 -9.73 7.32 -8.33
N LEU A 39 -10.49 6.42 -7.70
CA LEU A 39 -11.68 6.77 -6.94
C LEU A 39 -11.36 7.69 -5.75
N LEU A 40 -10.17 7.56 -5.16
CA LEU A 40 -9.68 8.49 -4.15
C LEU A 40 -9.32 9.83 -4.77
N SER A 41 -8.54 9.85 -5.86
CA SER A 41 -8.06 11.09 -6.49
C SER A 41 -9.18 12.02 -6.97
N VAL A 42 -10.33 11.48 -7.34
CA VAL A 42 -11.51 12.28 -7.75
C VAL A 42 -12.45 12.64 -6.61
N ASN A 43 -12.22 12.11 -5.42
CA ASN A 43 -13.03 12.41 -4.23
C ASN A 43 -12.63 13.77 -3.65
N VAL A 44 -13.63 14.64 -3.40
CA VAL A 44 -13.40 16.02 -2.95
C VAL A 44 -12.77 16.13 -1.55
N ASP A 45 -13.01 15.13 -0.71
CA ASP A 45 -12.48 15.09 0.67
C ASP A 45 -11.11 14.42 0.76
N PHE A 46 -10.68 13.72 -0.31
CA PHE A 46 -9.38 13.05 -0.31
C PHE A 46 -8.24 14.08 -0.33
N ARG A 47 -7.28 13.84 0.54
CA ARG A 47 -5.99 14.54 0.53
C ARG A 47 -4.89 13.49 0.60
N TYR A 48 -3.91 13.64 -0.26
CA TYR A 48 -2.70 12.82 -0.22
C TYR A 48 -2.00 12.97 1.13
N ASP A 49 -1.60 11.87 1.73
CA ASP A 49 -0.80 11.82 2.94
C ASP A 49 0.26 10.71 2.88
N PRO A 50 1.32 10.78 3.71
CA PRO A 50 2.41 9.81 3.67
C PRO A 50 2.00 8.38 4.07
N ILE A 51 1.01 8.21 4.95
CA ILE A 51 0.52 6.87 5.36
C ILE A 51 -0.22 6.21 4.19
N TYR A 52 -1.03 6.97 3.47
CA TYR A 52 -1.64 6.52 2.21
C TYR A 52 -0.56 6.12 1.20
N ALA A 53 0.48 6.94 1.00
CA ALA A 53 1.57 6.65 0.09
C ALA A 53 2.30 5.35 0.46
N LEU A 54 2.59 5.16 1.75
CA LEU A 54 3.17 3.91 2.27
C LEU A 54 2.26 2.71 1.96
N GLY A 55 0.95 2.85 2.12
CA GLY A 55 -0.02 1.81 1.78
C GLY A 55 -0.03 1.45 0.30
N VAL A 56 0.07 2.43 -0.59
CA VAL A 56 0.17 2.21 -2.04
C VAL A 56 1.45 1.46 -2.39
N VAL A 57 2.61 1.92 -1.90
CA VAL A 57 3.91 1.31 -2.14
C VAL A 57 3.94 -0.13 -1.62
N THR A 58 3.53 -0.33 -0.37
CA THR A 58 3.49 -1.67 0.26
C THR A 58 2.56 -2.63 -0.49
N THR A 59 1.38 -2.17 -0.88
CA THR A 59 0.43 -2.98 -1.64
C THR A 59 1.03 -3.40 -2.97
N PHE A 60 1.58 -2.45 -3.71
CA PHE A 60 2.22 -2.73 -4.99
C PHE A 60 3.37 -3.74 -4.84
N GLU A 61 4.32 -3.47 -3.96
CA GLU A 61 5.50 -4.32 -3.77
C GLU A 61 5.13 -5.75 -3.37
N ARG A 62 4.20 -5.91 -2.43
CA ARG A 62 3.81 -7.24 -1.93
C ARG A 62 3.04 -8.05 -2.96
N PHE A 63 2.11 -7.44 -3.67
CA PHE A 63 1.35 -8.14 -4.70
C PHE A 63 2.15 -8.40 -5.98
N MET A 64 3.17 -7.58 -6.27
CA MET A 64 4.06 -7.76 -7.43
C MET A 64 5.26 -8.66 -7.15
N GLN A 65 5.38 -9.26 -5.97
CA GLN A 65 6.42 -10.24 -5.69
C GLN A 65 6.42 -11.38 -6.71
N GLY A 66 7.60 -11.71 -7.25
CA GLY A 66 7.76 -12.76 -8.26
C GLY A 66 7.37 -12.34 -9.68
N TYR A 67 6.95 -11.09 -9.90
CA TYR A 67 6.73 -10.58 -11.25
C TYR A 67 8.04 -10.50 -12.03
N SER A 68 8.02 -11.02 -13.24
CA SER A 68 9.17 -11.00 -14.16
C SER A 68 8.75 -10.40 -15.52
N PRO A 69 9.58 -9.57 -16.15
CA PRO A 69 10.92 -9.14 -15.71
C PRO A 69 10.85 -8.06 -14.61
N GLU A 70 11.78 -8.12 -13.64
CA GLU A 70 11.79 -7.25 -12.46
C GLU A 70 11.86 -5.75 -12.81
N GLN A 71 12.62 -5.41 -13.85
CA GLN A 71 12.72 -4.02 -14.32
C GLN A 71 11.39 -3.39 -14.74
N ASP A 72 10.40 -4.22 -15.10
CA ASP A 72 9.08 -3.73 -15.47
C ASP A 72 8.27 -3.27 -14.26
N GLN A 73 8.57 -3.77 -13.06
CA GLN A 73 7.89 -3.33 -11.84
C GLN A 73 8.04 -1.82 -11.62
N VAL A 74 9.24 -1.28 -11.83
CA VAL A 74 9.50 0.18 -11.73
C VAL A 74 8.67 0.94 -12.78
N SER A 75 8.65 0.46 -14.02
CA SER A 75 7.86 1.08 -15.10
C SER A 75 6.36 1.02 -14.81
N ILE A 76 5.85 -0.10 -14.28
CA ILE A 76 4.44 -0.28 -13.93
C ILE A 76 4.06 0.66 -12.77
N PHE A 77 4.89 0.74 -11.72
CA PHE A 77 4.64 1.65 -10.60
C PHE A 77 4.62 3.12 -11.02
N ASN A 78 5.60 3.51 -11.84
CA ASN A 78 5.66 4.87 -12.38
C ASN A 78 4.41 5.20 -13.21
N ALA A 79 4.01 4.29 -14.10
CA ALA A 79 2.81 4.46 -14.91
C ALA A 79 1.53 4.54 -14.03
N LEU A 80 1.48 3.75 -12.96
CA LEU A 80 0.36 3.75 -12.01
C LEU A 80 0.18 5.13 -11.35
N CYS A 81 1.25 5.72 -10.82
CA CYS A 81 1.20 7.04 -10.20
C CYS A 81 0.94 8.15 -11.22
N GLN A 82 1.65 8.15 -12.34
CA GLN A 82 1.51 9.16 -13.39
C GLN A 82 0.12 9.15 -14.05
N ALA A 83 -0.52 7.97 -14.15
CA ALA A 83 -1.90 7.88 -14.63
C ALA A 83 -2.90 8.56 -13.68
N GLN A 84 -2.55 8.75 -12.42
CA GLN A 84 -3.32 9.55 -11.45
C GLN A 84 -2.99 11.05 -11.53
N GLY A 85 -1.90 11.42 -12.22
CA GLY A 85 -1.34 12.77 -12.24
C GLY A 85 -0.38 13.04 -11.08
N ASP A 86 0.11 11.98 -10.43
CA ASP A 86 0.99 12.03 -9.28
C ASP A 86 2.44 11.72 -9.63
N ASP A 87 3.37 12.13 -8.75
CA ASP A 87 4.79 11.85 -8.85
C ASP A 87 5.13 10.54 -8.13
N PRO A 88 5.59 9.47 -8.84
CA PRO A 88 5.97 8.20 -8.22
C PRO A 88 7.13 8.35 -7.23
N GLN A 89 8.04 9.30 -7.44
CA GLN A 89 9.16 9.52 -6.52
C GLN A 89 8.68 10.02 -5.15
N ARG A 90 7.65 10.86 -5.14
CA ARG A 90 7.04 11.33 -3.90
C ARG A 90 6.49 10.16 -3.07
N TYR A 91 5.76 9.22 -3.70
CA TYR A 91 5.25 8.04 -3.01
C TYR A 91 6.37 7.21 -2.37
N GLN A 92 7.43 6.95 -3.14
CA GLN A 92 8.57 6.17 -2.65
C GLN A 92 9.35 6.88 -1.55
N GLN A 93 9.54 8.18 -1.64
CA GLN A 93 10.24 8.96 -0.61
C GLN A 93 9.44 8.99 0.69
N ASP A 94 8.15 9.28 0.63
CA ASP A 94 7.29 9.32 1.81
C ASP A 94 7.19 7.94 2.47
N ALA A 95 7.06 6.86 1.69
CA ALA A 95 7.08 5.50 2.20
C ALA A 95 8.38 5.18 2.94
N ARG A 96 9.53 5.43 2.33
CA ARG A 96 10.86 5.18 2.94
C ARG A 96 11.08 5.99 4.21
N ARG A 97 10.64 7.23 4.25
CA ARG A 97 10.76 8.09 5.44
C ARG A 97 9.92 7.53 6.59
N LEU A 98 8.70 7.12 6.33
CA LEU A 98 7.83 6.51 7.34
C LEU A 98 8.35 5.15 7.82
N GLU A 99 8.82 4.30 6.92
CA GLU A 99 9.43 3.02 7.28
C GLU A 99 10.69 3.22 8.13
N GLY A 100 11.54 4.17 7.75
CA GLY A 100 12.75 4.52 8.50
C GLY A 100 12.43 5.08 9.90
N LEU A 101 11.36 5.86 10.04
CA LEU A 101 10.87 6.33 11.34
C LEU A 101 10.36 5.15 12.17
N ALA A 102 9.44 4.36 11.65
CA ALA A 102 8.82 3.25 12.37
C ALA A 102 9.84 2.21 12.83
N SER A 103 10.87 1.89 12.01
CA SER A 103 11.89 0.90 12.34
C SER A 103 12.77 1.27 13.54
N ARG A 104 12.80 2.53 13.96
CA ARG A 104 13.55 3.01 15.12
C ARG A 104 12.68 3.28 16.35
N LEU A 105 11.37 3.13 16.23
CA LEU A 105 10.42 3.34 17.31
C LEU A 105 9.89 2.01 17.84
N SER A 106 9.65 1.94 19.15
CA SER A 106 8.78 0.92 19.71
C SER A 106 7.32 1.19 19.31
N VAL A 107 6.46 0.18 19.40
CA VAL A 107 5.01 0.34 19.14
C VAL A 107 4.39 1.40 20.05
N LYS A 108 4.87 1.51 21.29
CA LYS A 108 4.42 2.55 22.23
C LYS A 108 4.80 3.95 21.76
N GLU A 109 6.04 4.15 21.33
CA GLU A 109 6.52 5.44 20.81
C GLU A 109 5.83 5.80 19.50
N LEU A 110 5.60 4.82 18.62
CA LEU A 110 4.82 5.01 17.40
C LEU A 110 3.39 5.47 17.73
N GLY A 111 2.73 4.85 18.71
CA GLY A 111 1.41 5.28 19.19
C GLY A 111 1.43 6.72 19.71
N SER A 112 2.42 7.07 20.53
CA SER A 112 2.60 8.42 21.08
C SER A 112 2.94 9.47 20.01
N TRP A 113 3.59 9.08 18.93
CA TRP A 113 3.80 9.95 17.79
C TRP A 113 2.52 10.18 16.99
N LEU A 114 1.72 9.14 16.78
CA LEU A 114 0.44 9.22 16.06
C LEU A 114 -0.61 10.03 16.84
N ASP A 115 -0.68 9.90 18.16
CA ASP A 115 -1.58 10.69 19.02
C ASP A 115 -1.03 12.08 19.38
N GLN A 116 0.15 12.43 18.86
CA GLN A 116 0.81 13.73 19.01
C GLN A 116 1.28 14.05 20.45
N SER A 117 1.32 13.06 21.33
CA SER A 117 1.86 13.24 22.68
C SER A 117 3.41 13.30 22.70
N VAL A 118 4.06 12.80 21.64
CA VAL A 118 5.50 12.91 21.42
C VAL A 118 5.76 13.47 20.04
N ASN A 119 6.74 14.36 19.94
CA ASN A 119 7.19 14.97 18.68
C ASN A 119 8.69 14.70 18.47
N PHE A 120 9.06 14.33 17.24
CA PHE A 120 10.46 14.14 16.84
C PHE A 120 10.87 15.28 15.89
N GLU A 121 11.86 16.06 16.28
CA GLU A 121 12.29 17.25 15.53
C GLU A 121 12.73 16.95 14.09
N ASP A 122 13.38 15.81 13.88
CA ASP A 122 13.89 15.37 12.57
C ASP A 122 12.80 14.95 11.57
N VAL A 123 11.54 14.82 12.01
CA VAL A 123 10.37 14.50 11.19
C VAL A 123 9.17 15.40 11.49
N SER A 124 9.42 16.62 11.90
CA SER A 124 8.40 17.61 12.28
C SER A 124 7.38 17.89 11.15
N ASP A 125 7.79 17.81 9.89
CA ASP A 125 6.93 17.94 8.73
C ASP A 125 5.94 16.76 8.60
N LEU A 126 6.38 15.53 8.88
CA LEU A 126 5.50 14.35 8.97
C LEU A 126 4.53 14.49 10.14
N GLN A 127 5.02 14.97 11.29
CA GLN A 127 4.15 15.26 12.45
C GLN A 127 3.01 16.20 12.09
N GLY A 128 3.31 17.28 11.37
CA GLY A 128 2.29 18.22 10.90
C GLY A 128 1.23 17.58 9.99
N GLN A 129 1.65 16.64 9.13
CA GLN A 129 0.73 15.91 8.26
C GLN A 129 -0.16 14.94 9.04
N ILE A 130 0.38 14.23 10.05
CA ILE A 130 -0.40 13.37 10.93
C ILE A 130 -1.40 14.17 11.77
N ALA A 131 -0.98 15.31 12.29
CA ALA A 131 -1.87 16.24 13.00
C ALA A 131 -3.02 16.71 12.12
N ALA A 132 -2.75 17.01 10.86
CA ALA A 132 -3.78 17.38 9.89
C ALA A 132 -4.79 16.25 9.60
N ILE A 133 -4.34 14.98 9.61
CA ILE A 133 -5.25 13.82 9.49
C ILE A 133 -6.16 13.72 10.71
N ALA A 134 -5.59 13.71 11.91
CA ALA A 134 -6.32 13.54 13.16
C ALA A 134 -7.34 14.66 13.44
N SER A 135 -7.05 15.90 12.98
CA SER A 135 -7.92 17.05 13.15
C SER A 135 -8.94 17.25 12.03
N ASN A 136 -8.91 16.44 10.96
CA ASN A 136 -9.79 16.63 9.80
C ASN A 136 -11.11 15.85 9.97
N PRO A 137 -12.26 16.52 10.22
CA PRO A 137 -13.56 15.87 10.37
C PRO A 137 -14.07 15.24 9.06
N HIS A 138 -13.49 15.64 7.91
CA HIS A 138 -13.79 15.11 6.57
C HIS A 138 -12.68 14.20 6.06
N PHE A 139 -11.89 13.59 6.95
CA PHE A 139 -10.82 12.69 6.53
C PHE A 139 -11.37 11.53 5.70
N LYS A 140 -10.89 11.42 4.47
CA LYS A 140 -11.28 10.34 3.55
C LYS A 140 -10.43 9.10 3.82
N TYR A 141 -10.91 8.26 4.71
CA TYR A 141 -10.32 6.95 4.97
C TYR A 141 -10.32 6.08 3.70
N SER A 142 -9.26 5.28 3.53
CA SER A 142 -9.14 4.26 2.49
C SER A 142 -8.50 2.98 3.04
N ARG A 143 -8.72 1.86 2.34
CA ARG A 143 -8.01 0.60 2.63
C ARG A 143 -6.50 0.76 2.50
N LEU A 144 -6.04 1.53 1.52
CA LEU A 144 -4.62 1.83 1.33
C LEU A 144 -4.02 2.56 2.53
N PHE A 145 -4.76 3.50 3.12
CA PHE A 145 -4.35 4.14 4.37
C PHE A 145 -4.23 3.12 5.52
N ALA A 146 -5.19 2.20 5.66
CA ALA A 146 -5.13 1.14 6.67
C ALA A 146 -3.92 0.22 6.48
N ILE A 147 -3.58 -0.13 5.24
CA ILE A 147 -2.39 -0.93 4.92
C ILE A 147 -1.11 -0.17 5.29
N GLY A 148 -1.03 1.13 4.99
CA GLY A 148 0.10 1.97 5.40
C GLY A 148 0.26 2.00 6.92
N LEU A 149 -0.84 2.20 7.65
CA LEU A 149 -0.85 2.19 9.11
C LEU A 149 -0.40 0.85 9.70
N PHE A 150 -0.87 -0.26 9.14
CA PHE A 150 -0.43 -1.59 9.53
C PHE A 150 1.05 -1.83 9.22
N THR A 151 1.55 -1.32 8.10
CA THR A 151 2.96 -1.41 7.74
C THR A 151 3.86 -0.68 8.75
N LEU A 152 3.41 0.45 9.30
CA LEU A 152 4.12 1.12 10.38
C LEU A 152 4.25 0.23 11.63
N LEU A 153 3.17 -0.46 12.02
CA LEU A 153 3.21 -1.41 13.14
C LEU A 153 4.15 -2.58 12.86
N GLU A 154 4.12 -3.14 11.65
CA GLU A 154 5.03 -4.23 11.26
C GLU A 154 6.51 -3.79 11.28
N LYS A 155 6.79 -2.55 10.92
CA LYS A 155 8.17 -2.01 10.95
C LYS A 155 8.65 -1.71 12.36
N ALA A 156 7.75 -1.26 13.24
CA ALA A 156 8.07 -1.01 14.64
C ALA A 156 8.28 -2.32 15.43
N ASP A 157 7.45 -3.34 15.19
CA ASP A 157 7.57 -4.65 15.83
C ASP A 157 6.99 -5.76 14.92
N PRO A 158 7.86 -6.45 14.16
CA PRO A 158 7.45 -7.53 13.27
C PRO A 158 6.87 -8.76 13.98
N ASP A 159 7.21 -8.98 15.26
CA ASP A 159 6.71 -10.12 16.01
C ASP A 159 5.35 -9.84 16.65
N LEU A 160 5.13 -8.62 17.10
CA LEU A 160 3.84 -8.19 17.62
C LEU A 160 2.70 -8.42 16.61
N VAL A 161 2.92 -8.09 15.35
CA VAL A 161 1.86 -8.23 14.33
C VAL A 161 1.54 -9.68 13.96
N LYS A 162 2.40 -10.64 14.33
CA LYS A 162 2.14 -12.08 14.17
C LYS A 162 1.21 -12.62 15.26
N ASP A 163 1.24 -12.04 16.44
CA ASP A 163 0.33 -12.39 17.54
C ASP A 163 -1.03 -11.71 17.33
N PRO A 164 -2.15 -12.47 17.23
CA PRO A 164 -3.46 -11.91 16.96
C PRO A 164 -3.96 -10.94 18.06
N GLU A 165 -3.69 -11.23 19.33
CA GLU A 165 -4.18 -10.42 20.44
C GLU A 165 -3.37 -9.12 20.54
N ALA A 166 -2.03 -9.21 20.50
CA ALA A 166 -1.14 -8.06 20.53
C ALA A 166 -1.37 -7.13 19.33
N ARG A 167 -1.57 -7.70 18.15
CA ARG A 167 -1.92 -6.96 16.94
C ARG A 167 -3.23 -6.19 17.06
N THR A 168 -4.27 -6.85 17.57
CA THR A 168 -5.59 -6.22 17.76
C THR A 168 -5.49 -5.05 18.73
N GLU A 169 -4.79 -5.23 19.85
CA GLU A 169 -4.61 -4.18 20.86
C GLU A 169 -3.79 -2.99 20.31
N ALA A 170 -2.75 -3.26 19.51
CA ALA A 170 -1.97 -2.21 18.86
C ALA A 170 -2.82 -1.43 17.82
N LEU A 171 -3.59 -2.13 16.98
CA LEU A 171 -4.48 -1.50 16.02
C LEU A 171 -5.53 -0.63 16.70
N LYS A 172 -6.11 -1.09 17.80
CA LYS A 172 -7.08 -0.33 18.60
C LYS A 172 -6.50 1.01 19.06
N LYS A 173 -5.27 0.99 19.62
CA LYS A 173 -4.59 2.21 20.07
C LYS A 173 -4.32 3.19 18.93
N VAL A 174 -3.83 2.69 17.82
CA VAL A 174 -3.53 3.51 16.63
C VAL A 174 -4.80 4.08 16.00
N CYS A 175 -5.87 3.29 15.92
CA CYS A 175 -7.17 3.77 15.44
C CYS A 175 -7.74 4.85 16.34
N ALA A 176 -7.62 4.70 17.66
CA ALA A 176 -8.05 5.71 18.62
C ALA A 176 -7.27 7.03 18.45
N ALA A 177 -5.95 6.96 18.26
CA ALA A 177 -5.08 8.12 18.05
C ALA A 177 -5.46 8.94 16.81
N LEU A 178 -5.95 8.29 15.76
CA LEU A 178 -6.33 8.92 14.49
C LEU A 178 -7.85 9.04 14.28
N HIS A 179 -8.65 8.77 15.32
CA HIS A 179 -10.12 8.80 15.26
C HIS A 179 -10.74 7.92 14.16
N LEU A 180 -10.14 6.74 13.93
CA LEU A 180 -10.60 5.78 12.93
C LEU A 180 -11.52 4.72 13.53
N SER A 181 -12.41 4.15 12.71
CA SER A 181 -13.20 2.97 13.09
C SER A 181 -12.30 1.72 13.09
N GLU A 182 -12.05 1.16 14.28
CA GLU A 182 -11.29 -0.09 14.46
C GLU A 182 -11.90 -1.24 13.65
N GLU A 183 -13.22 -1.40 13.70
CA GLU A 183 -13.93 -2.45 12.97
C GLU A 183 -13.66 -2.39 11.45
N LYS A 184 -13.72 -1.18 10.88
CA LYS A 184 -13.47 -0.97 9.46
C LYS A 184 -12.02 -1.25 9.09
N VAL A 185 -11.08 -0.77 9.87
CA VAL A 185 -9.63 -1.01 9.67
C VAL A 185 -9.33 -2.50 9.74
N THR A 186 -9.82 -3.20 10.77
CA THR A 186 -9.62 -4.63 10.94
C THR A 186 -10.18 -5.42 9.76
N LYS A 187 -11.40 -5.13 9.33
CA LYS A 187 -12.03 -5.79 8.17
C LYS A 187 -11.24 -5.59 6.87
N ASP A 188 -10.77 -4.38 6.63
CA ASP A 188 -9.97 -4.07 5.43
C ASP A 188 -8.60 -4.78 5.46
N LEU A 189 -7.97 -4.87 6.64
CA LEU A 189 -6.70 -5.59 6.81
C LEU A 189 -6.85 -7.11 6.70
N ASP A 190 -7.93 -7.68 7.21
CA ASP A 190 -8.21 -9.12 7.06
C ASP A 190 -8.40 -9.49 5.59
N LEU A 191 -9.13 -8.66 4.83
CA LEU A 191 -9.28 -8.83 3.39
C LEU A 191 -7.93 -8.72 2.67
N TYR A 192 -7.13 -7.72 3.02
CA TYR A 192 -5.80 -7.54 2.45
C TYR A 192 -4.89 -8.75 2.69
N ARG A 193 -4.83 -9.25 3.92
CA ARG A 193 -4.03 -10.43 4.29
C ARG A 193 -4.49 -11.68 3.56
N SER A 194 -5.81 -11.94 3.53
CA SER A 194 -6.39 -13.06 2.79
C SER A 194 -6.05 -13.00 1.28
N ASN A 195 -6.06 -11.81 0.68
CA ASN A 195 -5.69 -11.65 -0.72
C ASN A 195 -4.18 -11.88 -0.96
N LEU A 196 -3.31 -11.47 -0.04
CA LEU A 196 -1.87 -11.79 -0.12
C LEU A 196 -1.62 -13.29 -0.03
N GLU A 197 -2.28 -14.00 0.86
CA GLU A 197 -2.17 -15.46 0.99
C GLU A 197 -2.61 -16.16 -0.29
N LYS A 198 -3.74 -15.76 -0.88
CA LYS A 198 -4.20 -16.29 -2.17
C LYS A 198 -3.21 -16.04 -3.29
N MET A 199 -2.62 -14.83 -3.34
CA MET A 199 -1.61 -14.51 -4.35
C MET A 199 -0.33 -15.33 -4.17
N ALA A 200 0.09 -15.59 -2.93
CA ALA A 200 1.22 -16.47 -2.64
C ALA A 200 0.95 -17.91 -3.11
N GLN A 201 -0.25 -18.44 -2.89
CA GLN A 201 -0.65 -19.78 -3.38
C GLN A 201 -0.64 -19.85 -4.91
N VAL A 202 -1.17 -18.83 -5.58
CA VAL A 202 -1.16 -18.75 -7.05
C VAL A 202 0.27 -18.77 -7.60
N ARG A 203 1.21 -18.06 -6.97
CA ARG A 203 2.62 -18.07 -7.37
C ARG A 203 3.24 -19.46 -7.28
N ILE A 204 3.01 -20.18 -6.18
CA ILE A 204 3.52 -21.55 -6.01
C ILE A 204 3.01 -22.45 -7.14
N VAL A 205 1.71 -22.41 -7.43
CA VAL A 205 1.12 -23.22 -8.51
C VAL A 205 1.73 -22.88 -9.88
N MET A 206 2.00 -21.60 -10.14
CA MET A 206 2.64 -21.17 -11.39
C MET A 206 4.09 -21.67 -11.50
N GLU A 207 4.86 -21.59 -10.42
CA GLU A 207 6.23 -22.08 -10.39
C GLU A 207 6.30 -23.59 -10.62
N ASP A 208 5.42 -24.35 -9.98
CA ASP A 208 5.31 -25.80 -10.16
C ASP A 208 4.96 -26.17 -11.61
N ALA A 209 4.02 -25.45 -12.22
CA ALA A 209 3.64 -25.65 -13.62
C ALA A 209 4.80 -25.38 -14.58
N LEU A 210 5.54 -24.28 -14.37
CA LEU A 210 6.71 -23.95 -15.18
C LEU A 210 7.84 -24.98 -15.03
N GLN A 211 8.08 -25.47 -13.82
CA GLN A 211 9.06 -26.51 -13.59
C GLN A 211 8.66 -27.84 -14.27
N ALA A 212 7.38 -28.21 -14.20
CA ALA A 212 6.87 -29.40 -14.88
C ALA A 212 7.03 -29.32 -16.42
N GLU A 213 6.77 -28.13 -16.99
CA GLU A 213 6.99 -27.91 -18.43
C GLU A 213 8.47 -28.01 -18.82
N ARG A 214 9.38 -27.42 -18.03
CA ARG A 214 10.83 -27.51 -18.27
C ARG A 214 11.31 -28.98 -18.27
N LYS A 215 10.91 -29.74 -17.25
CA LYS A 215 11.24 -31.18 -17.17
C LYS A 215 10.72 -31.98 -18.36
N LYS A 216 9.48 -31.68 -18.83
CA LYS A 216 8.93 -32.34 -20.04
C LYS A 216 9.70 -31.99 -21.32
N ARG A 217 10.21 -30.78 -21.45
CA ARG A 217 11.04 -30.36 -22.59
C ARG A 217 12.40 -31.04 -22.57
N GLU A 218 13.04 -31.12 -21.42
CA GLU A 218 14.34 -31.82 -21.23
C GLU A 218 14.25 -33.34 -21.52
N GLN A 219 13.09 -33.95 -21.25
CA GLN A 219 12.87 -35.40 -21.54
C GLN A 219 12.53 -35.68 -23.00
N ARG A 220 12.24 -34.65 -23.81
CA ARG A 220 11.86 -34.79 -25.22
C ARG A 220 12.98 -34.40 -26.21
N GLY A 221 14.07 -33.82 -25.72
CA GLY A 221 15.28 -33.47 -26.48
C GLY A 221 16.37 -34.46 -26.24
#